data_b1e90a595d4dd8cf0ed053ce4cfa3787
#
_entry.id   b1e90a595d4dd8cf0ed053ce4cfa3787
#
_cell.length_a   1.000
_cell.length_b   1.000
_cell.length_c   1.000
_cell.angle_alpha   90.00
_cell.angle_beta   90.00
_cell.angle_gamma   90.00
#
_symmetry.space_group_name_H-M   'P 1'
#
loop_
_entity.id
_entity.type
_entity.pdbx_description
1 polymer ?
#
loop_
_entity_poly.entity_id
_entity_poly.type
_entity_poly.pdbx_seq_one_letter_code
_entity_poly.pdbx_strand_id
1 'polypeptide(L)'
;MPLKAIFFDIDGTLVDSNEFHVMAWQEAFRDHGHSIQRDRIRAEIGKGADQLIPALLPHADNAFEKAVGHRQAEIFQSRYLKQVKPFPCAAALIDMLSTKGKLVVLASSAGKPEVDHYVELLGVGRALAGTVSKDDVKNSKPAGDIKT
;
A
#
# COMPACT_ATOMS: atom_id res chain seq x y z
N MET A 1 -26.69 -13.22 6.46
CA MET A 1 -26.74 -11.83 5.93
C MET A 1 -26.00 -11.76 4.59
N PRO A 2 -26.61 -11.18 3.57
CA PRO A 2 -25.88 -11.01 2.31
C PRO A 2 -24.73 -10.03 2.47
N LEU A 3 -23.60 -10.36 1.87
CA LEU A 3 -22.41 -9.50 1.83
C LEU A 3 -22.74 -8.23 1.04
N LYS A 4 -22.57 -7.07 1.65
CA LYS A 4 -22.89 -5.77 1.03
C LYS A 4 -21.66 -5.02 0.53
N ALA A 5 -20.55 -5.13 1.24
CA ALA A 5 -19.33 -4.40 0.95
C ALA A 5 -18.11 -5.34 0.96
N ILE A 6 -17.16 -5.05 0.09
CA ILE A 6 -15.90 -5.80 -0.02
C ILE A 6 -14.77 -4.79 0.00
N PHE A 7 -13.81 -5.01 0.90
CA PHE A 7 -12.60 -4.21 1.02
C PHE A 7 -11.44 -4.97 0.41
N PHE A 8 -10.78 -4.37 -0.56
CA PHE A 8 -9.57 -4.92 -1.18
C PHE A 8 -8.34 -4.16 -0.73
N ASP A 9 -7.31 -4.88 -0.35
CA ASP A 9 -5.95 -4.37 -0.34
C ASP A 9 -5.49 -4.14 -1.78
N ILE A 10 -4.54 -3.23 -2.00
CA ILE A 10 -4.06 -2.91 -3.34
C ILE A 10 -2.71 -3.57 -3.60
N ASP A 11 -1.67 -3.16 -2.87
CA ASP A 11 -0.32 -3.63 -3.09
C ASP A 11 -0.19 -5.13 -2.83
N GLY A 12 0.28 -5.88 -3.81
CA GLY A 12 0.40 -7.33 -3.73
C GLY A 12 -0.91 -8.10 -3.83
N THR A 13 -2.05 -7.41 -4.00
CA THR A 13 -3.38 -8.02 -4.14
C THR A 13 -4.00 -7.70 -5.50
N LEU A 14 -4.04 -6.44 -5.88
CA LEU A 14 -4.58 -5.99 -7.16
C LEU A 14 -3.49 -5.57 -8.14
N VAL A 15 -2.36 -5.12 -7.63
CA VAL A 15 -1.20 -4.70 -8.41
C VAL A 15 0.07 -5.39 -7.90
N ASP A 16 0.98 -5.69 -8.82
CA ASP A 16 2.23 -6.38 -8.53
C ASP A 16 3.33 -5.37 -8.16
N SER A 17 3.30 -4.90 -6.92
CA SER A 17 4.15 -3.82 -6.42
C SER A 17 5.10 -4.21 -5.29
N ASN A 18 4.95 -5.40 -4.68
CA ASN A 18 5.65 -5.75 -3.44
C ASN A 18 7.17 -5.67 -3.56
N GLU A 19 7.78 -6.22 -4.62
CA GLU A 19 9.24 -6.18 -4.79
C GLU A 19 9.76 -4.76 -5.00
N PHE A 20 8.99 -3.91 -5.67
CA PHE A 20 9.35 -2.50 -5.82
C PHE A 20 9.35 -1.77 -4.46
N HIS A 21 8.41 -2.10 -3.60
CA HIS A 21 8.40 -1.57 -2.23
C HIS A 21 9.59 -2.08 -1.42
N VAL A 22 9.95 -3.37 -1.55
CA VAL A 22 11.14 -3.93 -0.87
C VAL A 22 12.39 -3.16 -1.29
N MET A 23 12.56 -2.91 -2.59
CA MET A 23 13.72 -2.17 -3.11
C MET A 23 13.75 -0.73 -2.61
N ALA A 24 12.61 -0.06 -2.63
CA ALA A 24 12.51 1.32 -2.14
C ALA A 24 12.82 1.42 -0.63
N TRP A 25 12.31 0.48 0.17
CA TRP A 25 12.62 0.41 1.60
C TRP A 25 14.10 0.16 1.86
N GLN A 26 14.71 -0.79 1.13
CA GLN A 26 16.14 -1.09 1.29
C GLN A 26 17.01 0.13 1.01
N GLU A 27 16.71 0.87 -0.06
CA GLU A 27 17.40 2.12 -0.37
C GLU A 27 17.19 3.18 0.71
N ALA A 28 15.96 3.38 1.15
CA ALA A 28 15.64 4.37 2.16
C ALA A 28 16.38 4.10 3.49
N PHE A 29 16.42 2.85 3.92
CA PHE A 29 17.20 2.46 5.11
C PHE A 29 18.69 2.69 4.90
N ARG A 30 19.22 2.34 3.74
CA ARG A 30 20.64 2.55 3.41
C ARG A 30 21.01 4.03 3.43
N ASP A 31 20.16 4.88 2.87
CA ASP A 31 20.35 6.33 2.87
C ASP A 31 20.40 6.93 4.29
N HIS A 32 19.85 6.20 5.26
CA HIS A 32 19.83 6.58 6.67
C HIS A 32 20.77 5.72 7.54
N GLY A 33 21.76 5.07 6.92
CA GLY A 33 22.82 4.36 7.64
C GLY A 33 22.51 2.94 8.09
N HIS A 34 21.44 2.34 7.61
CA HIS A 34 21.05 0.97 7.98
C HIS A 34 21.01 0.02 6.79
N SER A 35 21.77 -1.07 6.88
CA SER A 35 21.76 -2.13 5.89
C SER A 35 20.85 -3.26 6.35
N ILE A 36 19.67 -3.36 5.76
CA ILE A 36 18.67 -4.38 6.10
C ILE A 36 18.50 -5.33 4.90
N GLN A 37 18.52 -6.63 5.17
CA GLN A 37 18.35 -7.63 4.13
C GLN A 37 16.92 -7.61 3.57
N ARG A 38 16.81 -7.84 2.26
CA ARG A 38 15.53 -7.81 1.55
C ARG A 38 14.49 -8.76 2.13
N ASP A 39 14.90 -9.95 2.55
CA ASP A 39 13.97 -10.95 3.11
C ASP A 39 13.31 -10.46 4.41
N ARG A 40 14.08 -9.74 5.23
CA ARG A 40 13.52 -9.14 6.45
C ARG A 40 12.50 -8.04 6.11
N ILE A 41 12.80 -7.21 5.12
CA ILE A 41 11.89 -6.16 4.66
C ILE A 41 10.64 -6.80 4.04
N ARG A 42 10.83 -7.82 3.20
CA ARG A 42 9.74 -8.52 2.52
C ARG A 42 8.73 -9.11 3.50
N ALA A 43 9.19 -9.62 4.63
CA ALA A 43 8.33 -10.16 5.67
C ALA A 43 7.39 -9.11 6.30
N GLU A 44 7.74 -7.83 6.20
CA GLU A 44 6.96 -6.73 6.77
C GLU A 44 6.14 -5.95 5.73
N ILE A 45 6.25 -6.28 4.45
CA ILE A 45 5.51 -5.61 3.38
C ILE A 45 3.99 -5.79 3.59
N GLY A 46 3.25 -4.73 3.34
CA GLY A 46 1.81 -4.64 3.61
C GLY A 46 1.48 -3.79 4.84
N LYS A 47 2.45 -3.65 5.74
CA LYS A 47 2.34 -2.71 6.87
C LYS A 47 2.67 -1.30 6.41
N GLY A 48 2.07 -0.31 7.04
CA GLY A 48 2.52 1.08 6.87
C GLY A 48 3.85 1.33 7.56
N ALA A 49 4.47 2.48 7.26
CA ALA A 49 5.77 2.85 7.80
C ALA A 49 5.82 2.83 9.34
N ASP A 50 4.73 3.25 9.98
CA ASP A 50 4.57 3.28 11.43
C ASP A 50 4.60 1.90 12.10
N GLN A 51 4.39 0.84 11.33
CA GLN A 51 4.44 -0.54 11.80
C GLN A 51 5.68 -1.29 11.28
N LEU A 52 6.07 -1.02 10.03
CA LEU A 52 7.19 -1.69 9.38
C LEU A 52 8.53 -1.28 9.99
N ILE A 53 8.74 0.02 10.20
CA ILE A 53 10.05 0.52 10.70
C ILE A 53 10.32 0.00 12.12
N PRO A 54 9.40 0.09 13.09
CA PRO A 54 9.64 -0.49 14.42
C PRO A 54 9.84 -2.00 14.42
N ALA A 55 9.21 -2.73 13.50
CA ALA A 55 9.41 -4.17 13.37
C ALA A 55 10.84 -4.52 12.95
N LEU A 56 11.48 -3.68 12.14
CA LEU A 56 12.85 -3.88 11.65
C LEU A 56 13.89 -3.21 12.54
N LEU A 57 13.56 -2.07 13.11
CA LEU A 57 14.43 -1.25 13.97
C LEU A 57 13.65 -0.81 15.23
N PRO A 58 13.58 -1.66 16.27
CA PRO A 58 12.74 -1.42 17.45
C PRO A 58 13.08 -0.14 18.24
N HIS A 59 14.30 0.39 18.08
CA HIS A 59 14.76 1.58 18.79
C HIS A 59 14.71 2.86 17.95
N ALA A 60 14.12 2.81 16.76
CA ALA A 60 13.94 3.99 15.91
C ALA A 60 13.01 5.00 16.59
N ASP A 61 13.39 6.28 16.57
CA ASP A 61 12.54 7.35 17.08
C ASP A 61 11.58 7.87 15.99
N ASN A 62 10.63 8.70 16.41
CA ASN A 62 9.62 9.24 15.49
C ASN A 62 10.22 10.09 14.36
N ALA A 63 11.30 10.82 14.63
CA ALA A 63 11.97 11.63 13.61
C ALA A 63 12.59 10.75 12.53
N PHE A 64 13.24 9.65 12.93
CA PHE A 64 13.82 8.67 12.04
C PHE A 64 12.72 7.97 11.21
N GLU A 65 11.64 7.53 11.85
CA GLU A 65 10.52 6.87 11.16
C GLU A 65 9.94 7.77 10.07
N LYS A 66 9.72 9.05 10.37
CA LYS A 66 9.21 10.01 9.39
C LYS A 66 10.18 10.23 8.24
N ALA A 67 11.48 10.37 8.53
CA ALA A 67 12.50 10.61 7.51
C ALA A 67 12.64 9.42 6.56
N VAL A 68 12.73 8.20 7.09
CA VAL A 68 12.85 6.97 6.29
C VAL A 68 11.58 6.70 5.51
N GLY A 69 10.41 6.85 6.13
CA GLY A 69 9.13 6.67 5.45
C GLY A 69 8.93 7.65 4.31
N HIS A 70 9.30 8.91 4.51
CA HIS A 70 9.26 9.94 3.45
C HIS A 70 10.22 9.60 2.31
N ARG A 71 11.45 9.19 2.64
CA ARG A 71 12.44 8.80 1.64
C ARG A 71 12.00 7.58 0.82
N GLN A 72 11.41 6.59 1.46
CA GLN A 72 10.85 5.43 0.77
C GLN A 72 9.77 5.84 -0.23
N ALA A 73 8.85 6.70 0.19
CA ALA A 73 7.80 7.19 -0.70
C ALA A 73 8.36 7.96 -1.90
N GLU A 74 9.37 8.81 -1.70
CA GLU A 74 10.05 9.51 -2.80
C GLU A 74 10.68 8.54 -3.80
N ILE A 75 11.43 7.54 -3.30
CA ILE A 75 12.10 6.56 -4.15
C ILE A 75 11.07 5.75 -4.93
N PHE A 76 10.03 5.28 -4.24
CA PHE A 76 8.98 4.48 -4.86
C PHE A 76 8.26 5.27 -5.94
N GLN A 77 7.79 6.47 -5.63
CA GLN A 77 7.03 7.31 -6.57
C GLN A 77 7.87 7.74 -7.78
N SER A 78 9.14 8.08 -7.57
CA SER A 78 10.00 8.55 -8.65
C SER A 78 10.55 7.46 -9.54
N ARG A 79 10.82 6.26 -8.99
CA ARG A 79 11.51 5.21 -9.73
C ARG A 79 10.65 4.01 -10.08
N TYR A 80 9.70 3.63 -9.22
CA TYR A 80 9.04 2.34 -9.32
C TYR A 80 7.55 2.41 -9.64
N LEU A 81 6.85 3.45 -9.23
CA LEU A 81 5.39 3.54 -9.35
C LEU A 81 4.89 3.30 -10.78
N LYS A 82 5.57 3.87 -11.75
CA LYS A 82 5.20 3.71 -13.18
C LYS A 82 5.51 2.34 -13.75
N GLN A 83 6.31 1.54 -13.06
CA GLN A 83 6.65 0.17 -13.47
C GLN A 83 5.67 -0.86 -12.92
N VAL A 84 4.85 -0.49 -11.95
CA VAL A 84 3.87 -1.38 -11.34
C VAL A 84 2.78 -1.73 -12.35
N LYS A 85 2.46 -3.02 -12.44
CA LYS A 85 1.40 -3.52 -13.34
C LYS A 85 0.29 -4.17 -12.51
N PRO A 86 -0.97 -4.08 -12.98
CA PRO A 86 -2.06 -4.79 -12.32
C PRO A 86 -1.89 -6.30 -12.49
N PHE A 87 -2.38 -7.06 -11.50
CA PHE A 87 -2.51 -8.50 -11.70
C PHE A 87 -3.59 -8.79 -12.74
N PRO A 88 -3.44 -9.88 -13.51
CA PRO A 88 -4.47 -10.31 -14.44
C PRO A 88 -5.83 -10.46 -13.74
N CYS A 89 -6.90 -10.02 -14.39
CA CYS A 89 -8.27 -10.12 -13.91
C CYS A 89 -8.63 -9.27 -12.69
N ALA A 90 -7.72 -8.47 -12.12
CA ALA A 90 -8.03 -7.63 -10.97
C ALA A 90 -9.16 -6.63 -11.27
N ALA A 91 -9.06 -5.89 -12.37
CA ALA A 91 -10.08 -4.95 -12.80
C ALA A 91 -11.41 -5.66 -13.12
N ALA A 92 -11.36 -6.79 -13.81
CA ALA A 92 -12.54 -7.57 -14.15
C ALA A 92 -13.29 -8.07 -12.91
N LEU A 93 -12.57 -8.49 -11.88
CA LEU A 93 -13.17 -8.90 -10.61
C LEU A 93 -13.92 -7.75 -9.94
N ILE A 94 -13.31 -6.57 -9.87
CA ILE A 94 -13.93 -5.37 -9.28
C ILE A 94 -15.20 -5.01 -10.06
N ASP A 95 -15.12 -4.97 -11.38
CA ASP A 95 -16.28 -4.65 -12.24
C ASP A 95 -17.40 -5.66 -12.06
N MET A 96 -17.08 -6.94 -11.98
CA MET A 96 -18.07 -8.00 -11.76
C MET A 96 -18.78 -7.82 -10.41
N LEU A 97 -18.06 -7.56 -9.34
CA LEU A 97 -18.63 -7.36 -8.00
C LEU A 97 -19.52 -6.13 -7.96
N SER A 98 -19.09 -5.04 -8.57
CA SER A 98 -19.88 -3.80 -8.67
C SER A 98 -21.17 -4.05 -9.46
N THR A 99 -21.10 -4.76 -10.59
CA THR A 99 -22.27 -5.12 -11.40
C THR A 99 -23.27 -5.98 -10.61
N LYS A 100 -22.78 -6.80 -9.69
CA LYS A 100 -23.64 -7.60 -8.80
C LYS A 100 -24.18 -6.81 -7.60
N GLY A 101 -24.01 -5.51 -7.58
CA GLY A 101 -24.55 -4.64 -6.54
C GLY A 101 -23.73 -4.61 -5.25
N LYS A 102 -22.48 -5.07 -5.28
CA LYS A 102 -21.59 -5.00 -4.12
C LYS A 102 -20.89 -3.64 -4.08
N LEU A 103 -20.72 -3.11 -2.88
CA LEU A 103 -19.90 -1.92 -2.65
C LEU A 103 -18.44 -2.35 -2.58
N VAL A 104 -17.63 -1.87 -3.51
CA VAL A 104 -16.19 -2.19 -3.54
C VAL A 104 -15.39 -1.01 -3.05
N VAL A 105 -14.56 -1.22 -2.04
CA VAL A 105 -13.69 -0.22 -1.44
C VAL A 105 -12.25 -0.71 -1.51
N LEU A 106 -11.33 0.14 -1.96
CA LEU A 106 -9.91 -0.12 -1.91
C LEU A 106 -9.32 0.48 -0.64
N ALA A 107 -8.56 -0.31 0.11
CA ALA A 107 -7.93 0.12 1.36
C ALA A 107 -6.42 -0.15 1.30
N SER A 108 -5.62 0.91 1.43
CA SER A 108 -4.18 0.83 1.28
C SER A 108 -3.44 1.56 2.41
N SER A 109 -2.26 1.06 2.76
CA SER A 109 -1.30 1.76 3.64
C SER A 109 -0.50 2.84 2.89
N ALA A 110 -0.67 2.94 1.57
CA ALA A 110 -0.05 3.97 0.76
C ALA A 110 -0.74 5.33 0.91
N GLY A 111 -0.06 6.39 0.51
CA GLY A 111 -0.63 7.73 0.44
C GLY A 111 -1.65 7.88 -0.69
N LYS A 112 -2.46 8.93 -0.60
CA LYS A 112 -3.50 9.20 -1.60
C LYS A 112 -2.98 9.28 -3.03
N PRO A 113 -1.82 9.91 -3.34
CA PRO A 113 -1.30 9.96 -4.71
C PRO A 113 -1.06 8.57 -5.32
N GLU A 114 -0.56 7.63 -4.53
CA GLU A 114 -0.34 6.25 -5.00
C GLU A 114 -1.67 5.53 -5.22
N VAL A 115 -2.61 5.69 -4.29
CA VAL A 115 -3.96 5.09 -4.42
C VAL A 115 -4.66 5.61 -5.68
N ASP A 116 -4.62 6.91 -5.92
CA ASP A 116 -5.22 7.53 -7.11
C ASP A 116 -4.57 7.00 -8.40
N HIS A 117 -3.24 6.84 -8.40
CA HIS A 117 -2.52 6.25 -9.53
C HIS A 117 -2.99 4.83 -9.82
N TYR A 118 -3.15 4.00 -8.79
CA TYR A 118 -3.61 2.62 -8.95
C TYR A 118 -5.07 2.52 -9.41
N VAL A 119 -5.93 3.40 -8.94
CA VAL A 119 -7.33 3.45 -9.40
C VAL A 119 -7.36 3.75 -10.90
N GLU A 120 -6.56 4.70 -11.36
CA GLU A 120 -6.44 5.04 -12.77
C GLU A 120 -5.83 3.89 -13.58
N LEU A 121 -4.76 3.28 -13.08
CA LEU A 121 -4.08 2.14 -13.70
C LEU A 121 -5.04 0.95 -13.90
N LEU A 122 -5.86 0.66 -12.91
CA LEU A 122 -6.87 -0.41 -12.96
C LEU A 122 -8.09 -0.02 -13.82
N GLY A 123 -8.35 1.28 -13.98
CA GLY A 123 -9.50 1.76 -14.74
C GLY A 123 -10.85 1.48 -14.08
N VAL A 124 -10.88 1.38 -12.76
CA VAL A 124 -12.07 0.94 -12.00
C VAL A 124 -12.76 2.06 -11.22
N GLY A 125 -12.39 3.31 -11.41
CA GLY A 125 -12.88 4.43 -10.59
C GLY A 125 -14.39 4.50 -10.47
N ARG A 126 -15.12 4.22 -11.57
CA ARG A 126 -16.59 4.23 -11.58
C ARG A 126 -17.24 3.04 -10.85
N ALA A 127 -16.51 1.94 -10.71
CA ALA A 127 -17.00 0.73 -10.04
C ALA A 127 -16.79 0.77 -8.53
N LEU A 128 -16.00 1.72 -8.02
CA LEU A 128 -15.65 1.81 -6.60
C LEU A 128 -16.68 2.65 -5.84
N ALA A 129 -17.04 2.18 -4.64
CA ALA A 129 -17.79 2.97 -3.66
C ALA A 129 -16.87 3.98 -2.96
N GLY A 130 -15.58 3.70 -2.86
CA GLY A 130 -14.60 4.60 -2.25
C GLY A 130 -13.22 3.99 -2.14
N THR A 131 -12.30 4.81 -1.64
CA THR A 131 -10.92 4.41 -1.33
C THR A 131 -10.54 4.90 0.06
N VAL A 132 -9.69 4.14 0.75
CA VAL A 132 -9.09 4.52 2.03
C VAL A 132 -7.58 4.46 1.88
N SER A 133 -6.91 5.56 2.17
CA SER A 133 -5.44 5.68 2.15
C SER A 133 -4.90 5.93 3.56
N LYS A 134 -3.57 5.95 3.72
CA LYS A 134 -2.95 6.31 5.00
C LYS A 134 -3.35 7.71 5.48
N ASP A 135 -3.71 8.60 4.57
CA ASP A 135 -4.09 9.97 4.89
C ASP A 135 -5.49 10.04 5.57
N ASP A 136 -6.27 8.96 5.49
CA ASP A 136 -7.61 8.86 6.06
C ASP A 136 -7.63 8.20 7.44
N VAL A 137 -6.50 7.70 7.95
CA VAL A 137 -6.43 6.90 9.18
C VAL A 137 -5.31 7.37 10.12
N LYS A 138 -5.44 7.09 11.42
CA LYS A 138 -4.40 7.41 12.42
C LYS A 138 -3.30 6.34 12.47
N ASN A 139 -3.68 5.08 12.33
CA ASN A 139 -2.77 3.94 12.36
C ASN A 139 -2.95 3.10 11.10
N SER A 140 -1.85 2.68 10.52
CA SER A 140 -1.89 1.86 9.31
C SER A 140 -2.16 0.38 9.62
N LYS A 141 -2.21 -0.43 8.58
CA LYS A 141 -2.30 -1.89 8.72
C LYS A 141 -1.09 -2.44 9.53
N PRO A 142 -1.29 -3.41 10.41
CA PRO A 142 -2.50 -4.22 10.59
C PRO A 142 -3.57 -3.65 11.54
N ALA A 143 -3.47 -2.40 11.95
CA ALA A 143 -4.50 -1.77 12.78
C ALA A 143 -5.86 -1.72 12.06
N GLY A 144 -6.93 -1.72 12.83
CA GLY A 144 -8.27 -1.81 12.30
C GLY A 144 -8.80 -0.56 11.57
N ASP A 145 -8.12 0.56 11.70
CA ASP A 145 -8.56 1.87 11.21
C ASP A 145 -8.89 1.89 9.71
N ILE A 146 -8.13 1.13 8.92
CA ILE A 146 -8.31 1.07 7.46
C ILE A 146 -9.61 0.34 7.07
N LYS A 147 -10.16 -0.49 7.96
CA LYS A 147 -11.33 -1.32 7.65
C LYS A 147 -12.64 -0.71 8.11
N THR A 148 -12.58 0.39 8.78
CA THR A 148 -13.73 1.14 9.24
C THR A 148 -14.00 2.34 8.37
#